data_e22e0287ffa3994d599c09eca0eaf46c
#
_entry.id   e22e0287ffa3994d599c09eca0eaf46c
#
_cell.length_a   1.000
_cell.length_b   1.000
_cell.length_c   1.000
_cell.angle_alpha   90.00
_cell.angle_beta   90.00
_cell.angle_gamma   90.00
#
_symmetry.space_group_name_H-M   'P 1'
#
loop_
_entity.id
_entity.type
_entity.pdbx_description
1 polymer ?
#
loop_
_entity_poly.entity_id
_entity_poly.type
_entity_poly.pdbx_seq_one_letter_code
_entity_poly.pdbx_strand_id
1 'polypeptide(L)'
;MAIHLVFKTGSIFKTESALLVNPVNTVGVMGAGLALQFKTKYPNNFKEYRSYCKTIESFNQYHHCVTEENGKIIYNLPTKENFNQFSSLGKVRRSLLKLVEYLNSHKTEAIALPPIGAGLGGLDQMNVLHLILYYLRRVEYPIRIELYGFKLKPTVRTHILQNYDLEYRELDKYCGVGSRETDDLGECKITYLASFLNYNGYTLSTGDASKGADLMFWVVNKTQKFRFGPFGRKPRPDTIVVPETNPIHGLAAEIAASTHPSWRFLPPWMRELHTRNTFQVLGRDLSEPCEFVLCWTPDGAERAEVTSKRTGGTGTAIRIADRFGIPVFNLKNEDTLNKLGDFLGIDLVNGYAKHRGNS
;
A
#
# COMPACT_ATOMS: atom_id res chain seq x y z
N MET A 1 -1.58 15.45 14.30
CA MET A 1 -0.69 14.76 15.28
C MET A 1 0.58 14.37 14.55
N ALA A 2 1.76 14.52 15.17
CA ALA A 2 3.01 14.39 14.44
C ALA A 2 3.63 12.99 14.67
N ILE A 3 3.87 12.26 13.59
CA ILE A 3 4.77 11.10 13.60
C ILE A 3 6.19 11.62 13.49
N HIS A 4 7.04 11.31 14.47
CA HIS A 4 8.45 11.63 14.40
C HIS A 4 9.25 10.44 13.88
N LEU A 5 9.69 10.51 12.62
CA LEU A 5 10.39 9.44 11.91
C LEU A 5 11.90 9.57 12.05
N VAL A 6 12.59 8.49 12.42
CA VAL A 6 14.04 8.46 12.58
C VAL A 6 14.64 7.22 11.95
N PHE A 7 15.57 7.37 11.00
CA PHE A 7 16.39 6.26 10.50
C PHE A 7 17.56 5.98 11.45
N LYS A 8 17.63 4.76 11.94
CA LYS A 8 18.70 4.30 12.86
C LYS A 8 19.63 3.30 12.19
N THR A 9 20.88 3.33 12.59
CA THR A 9 21.91 2.35 12.21
C THR A 9 22.23 1.43 13.37
N GLY A 10 22.80 0.27 13.07
CA GLY A 10 23.18 -0.71 14.09
C GLY A 10 22.06 -1.67 14.47
N SER A 11 22.18 -2.24 15.67
CA SER A 11 21.24 -3.29 16.13
C SER A 11 19.99 -2.68 16.74
N ILE A 12 18.80 -3.17 16.33
CA ILE A 12 17.51 -2.80 16.91
C ILE A 12 17.45 -3.07 18.43
N PHE A 13 18.24 -4.00 18.92
CA PHE A 13 18.30 -4.33 20.36
C PHE A 13 19.01 -3.27 21.22
N LYS A 14 19.62 -2.24 20.59
CA LYS A 14 20.20 -1.09 21.27
C LYS A 14 19.25 0.11 21.35
N THR A 15 18.02 -0.04 20.88
CA THR A 15 17.01 1.01 20.95
C THR A 15 16.63 1.34 22.40
N GLU A 16 16.32 2.60 22.64
CA GLU A 16 15.66 3.05 23.88
C GLU A 16 14.15 2.89 23.82
N SER A 17 13.58 2.73 22.61
CA SER A 17 12.13 2.50 22.45
C SER A 17 11.66 1.31 23.30
N ALA A 18 10.54 1.48 23.97
CA ALA A 18 9.97 0.44 24.81
C ALA A 18 9.46 -0.73 23.96
N LEU A 19 8.87 -0.45 22.79
CA LEU A 19 8.28 -1.44 21.91
C LEU A 19 9.20 -1.78 20.72
N LEU A 20 9.52 -3.07 20.58
CA LEU A 20 10.27 -3.64 19.45
C LEU A 20 9.37 -4.51 18.58
N VAL A 21 9.42 -4.32 17.28
CA VAL A 21 8.68 -5.16 16.33
C VAL A 21 9.57 -6.29 15.83
N ASN A 22 9.12 -7.52 16.07
CA ASN A 22 9.78 -8.77 15.64
C ASN A 22 9.08 -9.36 14.42
N PRO A 23 9.68 -9.36 13.21
CA PRO A 23 9.08 -9.98 12.03
C PRO A 23 9.15 -11.51 12.13
N VAL A 24 7.99 -12.16 12.09
CA VAL A 24 7.83 -13.61 12.35
C VAL A 24 6.99 -14.32 11.29
N ASN A 25 6.71 -15.60 11.48
CA ASN A 25 5.81 -16.44 10.70
C ASN A 25 4.77 -17.10 11.60
N THR A 26 3.58 -17.42 11.10
CA THR A 26 2.48 -17.96 11.93
C THR A 26 2.60 -19.43 12.31
N VAL A 27 3.62 -20.16 11.84
CA VAL A 27 3.92 -21.50 12.37
C VAL A 27 4.79 -21.48 13.64
N GLY A 28 5.18 -20.30 14.12
CA GLY A 28 5.88 -20.14 15.40
C GLY A 28 7.35 -20.55 15.38
N VAL A 29 8.02 -20.51 14.22
CA VAL A 29 9.44 -20.84 14.07
C VAL A 29 10.27 -19.58 14.02
N MET A 30 11.25 -19.46 14.92
CA MET A 30 12.24 -18.39 14.96
C MET A 30 13.64 -19.01 14.75
N GLY A 31 13.89 -19.51 13.52
CA GLY A 31 15.08 -20.33 13.22
C GLY A 31 16.21 -19.60 12.53
N ALA A 32 15.99 -18.37 12.02
CA ALA A 32 16.99 -17.62 11.26
C ALA A 32 16.77 -16.11 11.36
N GLY A 33 17.77 -15.34 10.89
CA GLY A 33 17.69 -13.88 10.74
C GLY A 33 17.43 -13.15 12.05
N LEU A 34 16.60 -12.10 11.98
CA LEU A 34 16.28 -11.27 13.13
C LEU A 34 15.41 -12.03 14.15
N ALA A 35 14.47 -12.86 13.70
CA ALA A 35 13.63 -13.65 14.60
C ALA A 35 14.46 -14.60 15.50
N LEU A 36 15.53 -15.21 14.97
CA LEU A 36 16.46 -16.01 15.78
C LEU A 36 17.15 -15.16 16.84
N GLN A 37 17.56 -13.95 16.52
CA GLN A 37 18.16 -13.03 17.49
C GLN A 37 17.17 -12.64 18.59
N PHE A 38 15.90 -12.39 18.25
CA PHE A 38 14.83 -12.19 19.24
C PHE A 38 14.65 -13.41 20.13
N LYS A 39 14.59 -14.61 19.56
CA LYS A 39 14.50 -15.88 20.34
C LYS A 39 15.65 -16.01 21.34
N THR A 40 16.88 -15.68 20.93
CA THR A 40 18.05 -15.78 21.80
C THR A 40 18.00 -14.74 22.92
N LYS A 41 17.58 -13.52 22.63
CA LYS A 41 17.57 -12.42 23.59
C LYS A 41 16.32 -12.41 24.47
N TYR A 42 15.21 -12.90 23.97
CA TYR A 42 13.90 -12.92 24.62
C TYR A 42 13.29 -14.35 24.53
N PRO A 43 13.82 -15.30 25.30
CA PRO A 43 13.40 -16.70 25.23
C PRO A 43 11.96 -16.93 25.70
N ASN A 44 11.43 -16.11 26.62
CA ASN A 44 10.04 -16.21 27.07
C ASN A 44 9.08 -15.73 25.97
N ASN A 45 9.40 -14.62 25.29
CA ASN A 45 8.67 -14.19 24.10
C ASN A 45 8.56 -15.33 23.07
N PHE A 46 9.65 -16.04 22.80
CA PHE A 46 9.61 -17.18 21.87
C PHE A 46 8.66 -18.30 22.33
N LYS A 47 8.67 -18.65 23.61
CA LYS A 47 7.80 -19.71 24.16
C LYS A 47 6.32 -19.32 24.05
N GLU A 48 5.98 -18.11 24.44
CA GLU A 48 4.62 -17.58 24.37
C GLU A 48 4.13 -17.47 22.92
N TYR A 49 4.96 -16.90 22.03
CA TYR A 49 4.62 -16.79 20.61
C TYR A 49 4.40 -18.17 19.97
N ARG A 50 5.27 -19.14 20.25
CA ARG A 50 5.11 -20.50 19.75
C ARG A 50 3.83 -21.18 20.26
N SER A 51 3.44 -20.93 21.50
CA SER A 51 2.17 -21.41 22.05
C SER A 51 0.98 -20.74 21.39
N TYR A 52 1.03 -19.43 21.20
CA TYR A 52 0.01 -18.67 20.49
C TYR A 52 -0.18 -19.18 19.03
N CYS A 53 0.90 -19.43 18.30
CA CYS A 53 0.81 -19.94 16.93
C CYS A 53 0.10 -21.30 16.81
N LYS A 54 0.04 -22.09 17.86
CA LYS A 54 -0.70 -23.37 17.89
C LYS A 54 -2.21 -23.18 18.03
N THR A 55 -2.67 -21.98 18.41
CA THR A 55 -4.09 -21.67 18.58
C THR A 55 -4.73 -21.07 17.33
N ILE A 56 -3.93 -20.79 16.28
CA ILE A 56 -4.40 -20.23 15.02
C ILE A 56 -4.18 -21.24 13.88
N GLU A 57 -5.18 -21.37 13.02
CA GLU A 57 -5.15 -22.30 11.87
C GLU A 57 -4.71 -21.61 10.58
N SER A 58 -4.84 -20.28 10.51
CA SER A 58 -4.49 -19.49 9.33
C SER A 58 -3.96 -18.11 9.68
N PHE A 59 -3.25 -17.50 8.73
CA PHE A 59 -2.77 -16.12 8.85
C PHE A 59 -3.89 -15.13 9.20
N ASN A 60 -5.10 -15.39 8.72
CA ASN A 60 -6.24 -14.50 8.92
C ASN A 60 -6.75 -14.46 10.35
N GLN A 61 -6.48 -15.50 11.13
CA GLN A 61 -6.83 -15.59 12.54
C GLN A 61 -5.81 -14.91 13.47
N TYR A 62 -4.71 -14.41 12.90
CA TYR A 62 -3.75 -13.67 13.70
C TYR A 62 -4.33 -12.33 14.16
N HIS A 63 -4.32 -12.09 15.47
CA HIS A 63 -4.68 -10.80 16.08
C HIS A 63 -3.44 -10.08 16.58
N HIS A 64 -3.09 -10.30 17.85
CA HIS A 64 -1.90 -9.75 18.48
C HIS A 64 -1.21 -10.81 19.31
N CYS A 65 0.12 -10.87 19.21
CA CYS A 65 0.93 -11.61 20.17
C CYS A 65 2.04 -10.67 20.65
N VAL A 66 1.85 -10.16 21.85
CA VAL A 66 2.72 -9.17 22.48
C VAL A 66 3.16 -9.73 23.82
N THR A 67 4.45 -9.63 24.10
CA THR A 67 5.04 -10.10 25.36
C THR A 67 5.91 -9.00 25.96
N GLU A 68 6.09 -9.04 27.27
CA GLU A 68 7.02 -8.17 27.97
C GLU A 68 8.16 -8.99 28.55
N GLU A 69 9.40 -8.66 28.21
CA GLU A 69 10.59 -9.34 28.70
C GLU A 69 11.78 -8.37 28.77
N ASN A 70 12.50 -8.41 29.89
CA ASN A 70 13.68 -7.56 30.14
C ASN A 70 13.41 -6.05 29.95
N GLY A 71 12.24 -5.57 30.37
CA GLY A 71 11.83 -4.17 30.24
C GLY A 71 11.55 -3.72 28.81
N LYS A 72 11.32 -4.65 27.89
CA LYS A 72 10.92 -4.38 26.50
C LYS A 72 9.61 -5.09 26.19
N ILE A 73 8.76 -4.38 25.45
CA ILE A 73 7.54 -4.92 24.85
C ILE A 73 7.92 -5.44 23.46
N ILE A 74 7.68 -6.72 23.18
CA ILE A 74 7.98 -7.35 21.90
C ILE A 74 6.65 -7.61 21.18
N TYR A 75 6.43 -6.92 20.07
CA TYR A 75 5.30 -7.13 19.17
C TYR A 75 5.71 -8.09 18.07
N ASN A 76 5.19 -9.31 18.08
CA ASN A 76 5.46 -10.31 17.06
C ASN A 76 4.55 -10.02 15.84
N LEU A 77 5.16 -9.57 14.72
CA LEU A 77 4.47 -9.16 13.51
C LEU A 77 4.68 -10.20 12.41
N PRO A 78 3.68 -11.04 12.07
CA PRO A 78 3.84 -12.03 11.03
C PRO A 78 3.88 -11.41 9.63
N THR A 79 4.83 -11.86 8.81
CA THR A 79 5.00 -11.42 7.42
C THR A 79 4.76 -12.55 6.42
N LYS A 80 4.63 -13.77 6.91
CA LYS A 80 4.39 -15.00 6.15
C LYS A 80 3.79 -16.08 7.05
N GLU A 81 3.23 -17.10 6.44
CA GLU A 81 2.69 -18.25 7.19
C GLU A 81 3.82 -19.20 7.60
N ASN A 82 4.58 -19.69 6.65
CA ASN A 82 5.64 -20.66 6.90
C ASN A 82 7.03 -20.03 6.70
N PHE A 83 8.04 -20.53 7.45
CA PHE A 83 9.41 -20.01 7.38
C PHE A 83 10.08 -20.26 6.01
N ASN A 84 9.67 -21.26 5.25
CA ASN A 84 10.18 -21.60 3.91
C ASN A 84 9.49 -20.83 2.78
N GLN A 85 8.47 -20.02 3.05
CA GLN A 85 7.78 -19.19 2.08
C GLN A 85 8.40 -17.79 2.01
N PHE A 86 8.18 -17.11 0.89
CA PHE A 86 8.41 -15.67 0.80
C PHE A 86 7.31 -14.89 1.52
N SER A 87 7.65 -13.71 2.01
CA SER A 87 6.68 -12.75 2.52
C SER A 87 5.88 -12.13 1.38
N SER A 88 4.67 -11.64 1.66
CA SER A 88 3.89 -10.86 0.70
C SER A 88 3.51 -9.51 1.29
N LEU A 89 3.43 -8.49 0.44
CA LEU A 89 3.03 -7.15 0.86
C LEU A 89 1.61 -7.14 1.45
N GLY A 90 0.70 -7.97 0.92
CA GLY A 90 -0.65 -8.12 1.47
C GLY A 90 -0.66 -8.64 2.91
N LYS A 91 0.22 -9.59 3.26
CA LYS A 91 0.37 -10.08 4.65
C LYS A 91 1.00 -9.02 5.56
N VAL A 92 2.03 -8.30 5.07
CA VAL A 92 2.64 -7.17 5.78
C VAL A 92 1.62 -6.07 6.04
N ARG A 93 0.82 -5.70 5.04
CA ARG A 93 -0.29 -4.75 5.17
C ARG A 93 -1.23 -5.13 6.30
N ARG A 94 -1.74 -6.37 6.30
CA ARG A 94 -2.67 -6.86 7.34
C ARG A 94 -2.05 -6.79 8.73
N SER A 95 -0.79 -7.18 8.85
CA SER A 95 -0.07 -7.13 10.14
C SER A 95 0.19 -5.71 10.62
N LEU A 96 0.43 -4.76 9.70
CA LEU A 96 0.56 -3.34 10.03
C LEU A 96 -0.77 -2.74 10.51
N LEU A 97 -1.91 -3.11 9.91
CA LEU A 97 -3.23 -2.72 10.42
C LEU A 97 -3.43 -3.18 11.87
N LYS A 98 -3.06 -4.43 12.17
CA LYS A 98 -3.11 -4.94 13.55
C LYS A 98 -2.14 -4.21 14.50
N LEU A 99 -0.96 -3.86 14.01
CA LEU A 99 -0.03 -3.03 14.80
C LEU A 99 -0.62 -1.66 15.13
N VAL A 100 -1.28 -1.01 14.16
CA VAL A 100 -1.95 0.29 14.37
C VAL A 100 -3.08 0.16 15.39
N GLU A 101 -3.94 -0.87 15.29
CA GLU A 101 -4.99 -1.15 16.29
C GLU A 101 -4.39 -1.29 17.70
N TYR A 102 -3.29 -2.05 17.82
CA TYR A 102 -2.58 -2.21 19.08
C TYR A 102 -2.02 -0.88 19.63
N LEU A 103 -1.35 -0.10 18.77
CA LEU A 103 -0.76 1.17 19.16
C LEU A 103 -1.82 2.18 19.64
N ASN A 104 -2.95 2.28 18.93
CA ASN A 104 -4.04 3.19 19.34
C ASN A 104 -4.67 2.80 20.68
N SER A 105 -4.68 1.50 21.00
CA SER A 105 -5.21 0.99 22.28
C SER A 105 -4.20 1.08 23.44
N HIS A 106 -2.88 0.98 23.15
CA HIS A 106 -1.83 0.83 24.18
C HIS A 106 -0.77 1.92 24.09
N LYS A 107 -1.12 3.13 23.82
CA LYS A 107 -0.27 4.30 23.57
C LYS A 107 1.19 4.14 24.05
N THR A 108 2.14 4.15 23.12
CA THR A 108 3.58 4.09 23.42
C THR A 108 4.29 5.30 22.81
N GLU A 109 5.28 5.85 23.50
CA GLU A 109 6.01 7.04 23.02
C GLU A 109 6.87 6.77 21.79
N ALA A 110 7.41 5.54 21.69
CA ALA A 110 8.29 5.16 20.59
C ALA A 110 8.24 3.68 20.26
N ILE A 111 8.40 3.36 18.98
CA ILE A 111 8.54 1.99 18.47
C ILE A 111 9.80 1.84 17.63
N ALA A 112 10.39 0.66 17.65
CA ALA A 112 11.51 0.28 16.79
C ALA A 112 11.07 -0.78 15.78
N LEU A 113 11.23 -0.47 14.49
CA LEU A 113 10.83 -1.31 13.36
C LEU A 113 12.01 -1.68 12.46
N PRO A 114 12.18 -2.96 12.11
CA PRO A 114 13.08 -3.38 11.05
C PRO A 114 12.37 -3.32 9.69
N PRO A 115 13.06 -3.58 8.55
CA PRO A 115 12.42 -3.75 7.24
C PRO A 115 11.68 -5.10 7.22
N ILE A 116 10.47 -5.10 7.75
CA ILE A 116 9.63 -6.29 7.95
C ILE A 116 9.39 -7.04 6.64
N GLY A 117 9.71 -8.33 6.60
CA GLY A 117 9.58 -9.15 5.40
C GLY A 117 10.64 -8.93 4.31
N ALA A 118 11.55 -7.94 4.45
CA ALA A 118 12.54 -7.62 3.42
C ALA A 118 13.89 -8.35 3.55
N GLY A 119 14.12 -9.08 4.62
CA GLY A 119 15.29 -9.96 4.76
C GLY A 119 15.05 -11.30 4.08
N LEU A 120 15.02 -12.39 4.85
CA LEU A 120 14.68 -13.74 4.38
C LEU A 120 13.25 -13.87 3.81
N GLY A 121 12.43 -12.82 3.94
CA GLY A 121 11.11 -12.74 3.32
C GLY A 121 11.12 -12.30 1.87
N GLY A 122 12.24 -11.75 1.37
CA GLY A 122 12.46 -11.42 -0.05
C GLY A 122 11.74 -10.18 -0.57
N LEU A 123 11.07 -9.40 0.29
CA LEU A 123 10.41 -8.17 -0.14
C LEU A 123 11.42 -7.03 -0.38
N ASP A 124 11.08 -6.17 -1.32
CA ASP A 124 11.83 -4.94 -1.56
C ASP A 124 11.68 -3.97 -0.37
N GLN A 125 12.79 -3.37 0.08
CA GLN A 125 12.79 -2.51 1.27
C GLN A 125 12.01 -1.21 1.07
N MET A 126 11.98 -0.65 -0.14
CA MET A 126 11.22 0.57 -0.42
C MET A 126 9.71 0.30 -0.36
N ASN A 127 9.26 -0.82 -0.94
CA ASN A 127 7.86 -1.20 -0.89
C ASN A 127 7.39 -1.41 0.57
N VAL A 128 8.22 -2.07 1.38
CA VAL A 128 7.94 -2.28 2.81
C VAL A 128 7.93 -0.95 3.57
N LEU A 129 8.88 -0.06 3.28
CA LEU A 129 8.92 1.26 3.90
C LEU A 129 7.65 2.06 3.58
N HIS A 130 7.23 2.09 2.31
CA HIS A 130 5.98 2.77 1.93
C HIS A 130 4.77 2.24 2.70
N LEU A 131 4.62 0.91 2.84
CA LEU A 131 3.55 0.34 3.65
C LEU A 131 3.64 0.75 5.12
N ILE A 132 4.83 0.67 5.73
CA ILE A 132 5.05 1.08 7.12
C ILE A 132 4.60 2.53 7.31
N LEU A 133 5.10 3.40 6.46
CA LEU A 133 4.82 4.83 6.55
C LEU A 133 3.33 5.11 6.34
N TYR A 134 2.71 4.46 5.37
CA TYR A 134 1.29 4.62 5.07
C TYR A 134 0.38 4.18 6.22
N TYR A 135 0.61 2.98 6.79
CA TYR A 135 -0.27 2.47 7.84
C TYR A 135 -0.03 3.13 9.19
N LEU A 136 1.22 3.45 9.55
CA LEU A 136 1.51 4.09 10.83
C LEU A 136 0.99 5.54 10.93
N ARG A 137 0.64 6.19 9.82
CA ARG A 137 -0.10 7.47 9.84
C ARG A 137 -1.44 7.40 10.57
N ARG A 138 -2.03 6.21 10.66
CA ARG A 138 -3.30 5.96 11.35
C ARG A 138 -3.16 5.84 12.87
N VAL A 139 -1.95 6.06 13.39
CA VAL A 139 -1.74 6.18 14.83
C VAL A 139 -2.26 7.55 15.29
N GLU A 140 -3.18 7.55 16.24
CA GLU A 140 -4.01 8.70 16.62
C GLU A 140 -3.35 9.61 17.67
N TYR A 141 -2.06 9.43 17.97
CA TYR A 141 -1.30 10.20 18.95
C TYR A 141 0.14 10.43 18.48
N PRO A 142 0.88 11.42 19.04
CA PRO A 142 2.28 11.61 18.69
C PRO A 142 3.13 10.40 19.05
N ILE A 143 3.88 9.88 18.07
CA ILE A 143 4.73 8.70 18.25
C ILE A 143 6.06 8.87 17.52
N ARG A 144 7.15 8.42 18.13
CA ARG A 144 8.46 8.30 17.49
C ARG A 144 8.62 6.92 16.86
N ILE A 145 8.94 6.87 15.57
CA ILE A 145 9.15 5.64 14.81
C ILE A 145 10.62 5.53 14.45
N GLU A 146 11.32 4.57 15.03
CA GLU A 146 12.71 4.29 14.74
C GLU A 146 12.83 3.16 13.71
N LEU A 147 13.31 3.48 12.52
CA LEU A 147 13.48 2.57 11.39
C LEU A 147 14.91 2.02 11.37
N TYR A 148 15.10 0.76 11.72
CA TYR A 148 16.39 0.08 11.78
C TYR A 148 16.68 -0.73 10.53
N GLY A 149 17.93 -0.73 10.04
CA GLY A 149 18.42 -1.65 9.02
C GLY A 149 17.95 -1.38 7.58
N PHE A 150 17.31 -0.25 7.32
CA PHE A 150 16.97 0.17 5.95
C PHE A 150 18.22 0.64 5.21
N LYS A 151 18.51 -0.01 4.07
CA LYS A 151 19.64 0.31 3.18
C LYS A 151 19.16 1.25 2.06
N LEU A 152 18.98 2.52 2.39
CA LEU A 152 18.51 3.55 1.46
C LEU A 152 19.64 4.52 1.12
N LYS A 153 19.63 5.05 -0.12
CA LYS A 153 20.52 6.15 -0.51
C LYS A 153 20.28 7.38 0.40
N PRO A 154 21.32 8.16 0.76
CA PRO A 154 21.16 9.33 1.62
C PRO A 154 20.09 10.32 1.11
N THR A 155 20.08 10.59 -0.21
CA THR A 155 19.10 11.47 -0.87
C THR A 155 17.67 11.01 -0.64
N VAL A 156 17.41 9.71 -0.68
CA VAL A 156 16.09 9.12 -0.44
C VAL A 156 15.67 9.29 1.02
N ARG A 157 16.60 9.06 1.97
CA ARG A 157 16.32 9.28 3.40
C ARG A 157 15.98 10.73 3.68
N THR A 158 16.79 11.67 3.16
CA THR A 158 16.56 13.11 3.32
C THR A 158 15.21 13.51 2.76
N HIS A 159 14.87 13.04 1.56
CA HIS A 159 13.57 13.32 0.94
C HIS A 159 12.40 12.82 1.80
N ILE A 160 12.48 11.59 2.27
CA ILE A 160 11.46 11.00 3.15
C ILE A 160 11.32 11.84 4.42
N LEU A 161 12.42 12.19 5.09
CA LEU A 161 12.37 12.96 6.33
C LEU A 161 11.82 14.38 6.13
N GLN A 162 12.15 15.03 5.01
CA GLN A 162 11.67 16.39 4.72
C GLN A 162 10.17 16.45 4.35
N ASN A 163 9.64 15.40 3.72
CA ASN A 163 8.26 15.38 3.24
C ASN A 163 7.33 14.56 4.14
N TYR A 164 7.88 13.99 5.22
CA TYR A 164 7.16 13.12 6.12
C TYR A 164 6.81 13.78 7.46
N ASP A 165 6.97 15.09 7.54
CA ASP A 165 6.50 15.89 8.67
C ASP A 165 4.98 16.03 8.55
N LEU A 166 4.29 14.95 8.92
CA LEU A 166 2.93 14.72 8.55
C LEU A 166 2.00 14.99 9.69
N GLU A 167 1.32 16.10 9.57
CA GLU A 167 -0.05 16.17 10.08
C GLU A 167 -0.83 14.97 9.49
N TYR A 168 -1.44 14.20 10.36
CA TYR A 168 -2.40 13.16 10.01
C TYR A 168 -3.44 13.76 9.07
N ARG A 169 -3.42 13.34 7.82
CA ARG A 169 -4.49 13.60 6.87
C ARG A 169 -5.28 12.31 6.70
N GLU A 170 -6.43 12.27 7.29
CA GLU A 170 -7.48 11.33 6.93
C GLU A 170 -7.86 11.61 5.48
N LEU A 171 -7.28 10.87 4.54
CA LEU A 171 -7.67 10.92 3.15
C LEU A 171 -7.94 9.48 2.72
N ASP A 172 -9.19 9.09 2.82
CA ASP A 172 -9.66 7.92 2.09
C ASP A 172 -9.43 8.19 0.61
N LYS A 173 -8.42 7.54 0.04
CA LYS A 173 -7.97 7.78 -1.31
C LYS A 173 -8.16 6.53 -2.15
N TYR A 174 -8.73 6.68 -3.32
CA TYR A 174 -8.78 5.62 -4.31
C TYR A 174 -8.12 6.02 -5.62
N CYS A 175 -7.59 5.03 -6.34
CA CYS A 175 -7.06 5.22 -7.69
C CYS A 175 -8.13 4.79 -8.71
N GLY A 176 -8.59 5.73 -9.54
CA GLY A 176 -9.53 5.48 -10.63
C GLY A 176 -8.82 5.49 -11.98
N VAL A 177 -8.67 4.32 -12.63
CA VAL A 177 -7.91 4.17 -13.88
C VAL A 177 -8.56 3.16 -14.82
N GLY A 178 -8.17 3.15 -16.09
CA GLY A 178 -8.66 2.09 -16.97
C GLY A 178 -8.39 2.30 -18.45
N SER A 179 -9.06 1.49 -19.26
CA SER A 179 -8.98 1.54 -20.70
C SER A 179 -9.47 2.88 -21.27
N ARG A 180 -8.96 3.21 -22.44
CA ARG A 180 -9.47 4.34 -23.24
C ARG A 180 -10.84 4.06 -23.86
N GLU A 181 -11.27 2.82 -23.88
CA GLU A 181 -12.55 2.36 -24.40
C GLU A 181 -13.22 1.54 -23.31
N THR A 182 -14.36 2.01 -22.83
CA THR A 182 -15.22 1.37 -21.84
C THR A 182 -16.53 0.96 -22.52
N ASP A 183 -17.18 -0.09 -22.01
CA ASP A 183 -18.54 -0.42 -22.42
C ASP A 183 -19.57 0.40 -21.61
N ASP A 184 -20.82 0.47 -22.08
CA ASP A 184 -21.89 1.24 -21.44
C ASP A 184 -22.10 0.83 -19.98
N LEU A 185 -22.00 -0.48 -19.68
CA LEU A 185 -22.12 -0.97 -18.32
C LEU A 185 -20.97 -0.51 -17.43
N GLY A 186 -19.75 -0.52 -17.95
CA GLY A 186 -18.57 0.02 -17.28
C GLY A 186 -18.71 1.50 -17.01
N GLU A 187 -19.21 2.27 -17.96
CA GLU A 187 -19.49 3.69 -17.80
C GLU A 187 -20.52 3.98 -16.71
N CYS A 188 -21.61 3.24 -16.68
CA CYS A 188 -22.62 3.33 -15.61
C CYS A 188 -22.01 3.02 -14.24
N LYS A 189 -21.22 1.94 -14.13
CA LYS A 189 -20.57 1.57 -12.86
C LYS A 189 -19.55 2.61 -12.41
N ILE A 190 -18.73 3.17 -13.33
CA ILE A 190 -17.78 4.24 -13.02
C ILE A 190 -18.54 5.47 -12.49
N THR A 191 -19.58 5.90 -13.20
CA THR A 191 -20.36 7.08 -12.82
C THR A 191 -20.99 6.93 -11.46
N TYR A 192 -21.61 5.80 -11.19
CA TYR A 192 -22.21 5.51 -9.89
C TYR A 192 -21.17 5.51 -8.76
N LEU A 193 -20.12 4.72 -8.89
CA LEU A 193 -19.14 4.57 -7.83
C LEU A 193 -18.30 5.83 -7.61
N ALA A 194 -17.89 6.52 -8.66
CA ALA A 194 -17.16 7.77 -8.52
C ALA A 194 -18.02 8.87 -7.85
N SER A 195 -19.31 8.93 -8.16
CA SER A 195 -20.25 9.85 -7.49
C SER A 195 -20.43 9.47 -6.02
N PHE A 196 -20.62 8.18 -5.73
CA PHE A 196 -20.75 7.67 -4.37
C PHE A 196 -19.52 7.96 -3.52
N LEU A 197 -18.32 7.66 -4.03
CA LEU A 197 -17.06 7.89 -3.33
C LEU A 197 -16.79 9.38 -3.12
N ASN A 198 -17.05 10.21 -4.14
CA ASN A 198 -16.94 11.66 -4.01
C ASN A 198 -17.89 12.23 -2.95
N TYR A 199 -19.15 11.75 -2.89
CA TYR A 199 -20.12 12.15 -1.87
C TYR A 199 -19.68 11.75 -0.46
N ASN A 200 -19.02 10.61 -0.32
CA ASN A 200 -18.50 10.10 0.96
C ASN A 200 -17.08 10.61 1.29
N GLY A 201 -16.59 11.64 0.61
CA GLY A 201 -15.35 12.32 0.95
C GLY A 201 -14.06 11.65 0.45
N TYR A 202 -14.16 10.61 -0.38
CA TYR A 202 -12.98 9.95 -0.95
C TYR A 202 -12.24 10.87 -1.93
N THR A 203 -10.93 10.84 -1.85
CA THR A 203 -10.04 11.55 -2.78
C THR A 203 -9.68 10.66 -3.96
N LEU A 204 -9.96 11.15 -5.17
CA LEU A 204 -9.56 10.47 -6.42
C LEU A 204 -8.10 10.72 -6.76
N SER A 205 -7.37 9.67 -7.13
CA SER A 205 -6.11 9.73 -7.86
C SER A 205 -6.30 9.09 -9.24
N THR A 206 -5.99 9.79 -10.32
CA THR A 206 -6.21 9.29 -11.68
C THR A 206 -5.15 9.77 -12.67
N GLY A 207 -5.22 9.28 -13.92
CA GLY A 207 -4.32 9.68 -15.00
C GLY A 207 -4.82 10.85 -15.83
N ASP A 208 -3.94 11.32 -16.74
CA ASP A 208 -4.20 12.40 -17.66
C ASP A 208 -4.65 11.89 -19.05
N ALA A 209 -5.47 10.83 -19.10
CA ALA A 209 -6.01 10.35 -20.37
C ALA A 209 -7.13 11.26 -20.89
N SER A 210 -7.21 11.40 -22.22
CA SER A 210 -8.18 12.29 -22.86
C SER A 210 -9.54 11.65 -23.12
N LYS A 211 -9.65 10.34 -22.91
CA LYS A 211 -10.89 9.58 -23.08
C LYS A 211 -10.86 8.31 -22.21
N GLY A 212 -12.00 7.67 -22.06
CA GLY A 212 -12.17 6.43 -21.32
C GLY A 212 -12.20 6.62 -19.81
N ALA A 213 -11.87 5.57 -19.07
CA ALA A 213 -12.10 5.51 -17.64
C ALA A 213 -11.43 6.63 -16.82
N ASP A 214 -10.15 6.96 -17.08
CA ASP A 214 -9.45 8.05 -16.38
C ASP A 214 -10.23 9.37 -16.47
N LEU A 215 -10.69 9.72 -17.71
CA LEU A 215 -11.45 10.95 -17.92
C LEU A 215 -12.80 10.90 -17.20
N MET A 216 -13.50 9.76 -17.23
CA MET A 216 -14.80 9.61 -16.58
C MET A 216 -14.69 9.78 -15.08
N PHE A 217 -13.73 9.10 -14.42
CA PHE A 217 -13.43 9.31 -13.00
C PHE A 217 -13.16 10.78 -12.71
N TRP A 218 -12.38 11.46 -13.55
CA TRP A 218 -12.05 12.87 -13.38
C TRP A 218 -13.28 13.80 -13.49
N VAL A 219 -14.14 13.59 -14.47
CA VAL A 219 -15.31 14.44 -14.74
C VAL A 219 -16.36 14.28 -13.65
N VAL A 220 -16.59 13.05 -13.19
CA VAL A 220 -17.60 12.74 -12.18
C VAL A 220 -17.21 13.27 -10.80
N ASN A 221 -15.94 13.17 -10.42
CA ASN A 221 -15.48 13.72 -9.13
C ASN A 221 -15.42 15.24 -9.18
N LYS A 222 -16.14 15.91 -8.28
CA LYS A 222 -16.24 17.38 -8.22
C LYS A 222 -15.32 18.02 -7.21
N THR A 223 -14.91 17.29 -6.17
CA THR A 223 -14.15 17.81 -5.03
C THR A 223 -12.73 17.25 -5.02
N GLN A 224 -12.32 16.60 -3.98
CA GLN A 224 -10.95 16.16 -3.76
C GLN A 224 -10.47 15.18 -4.85
N LYS A 225 -9.56 15.65 -5.71
CA LYS A 225 -9.01 14.83 -6.80
C LYS A 225 -7.65 15.29 -7.26
N PHE A 226 -6.82 14.31 -7.63
CA PHE A 226 -5.49 14.51 -8.19
C PHE A 226 -5.38 13.80 -9.55
N ARG A 227 -4.76 14.48 -10.51
CA ARG A 227 -4.48 13.95 -11.84
C ARG A 227 -2.98 13.96 -12.08
N PHE A 228 -2.42 12.82 -12.42
CA PHE A 228 -1.01 12.66 -12.72
C PHE A 228 -0.77 12.54 -14.23
N GLY A 229 0.20 13.31 -14.73
CA GLY A 229 0.66 13.27 -16.12
C GLY A 229 2.08 12.73 -16.24
N PRO A 230 2.47 12.25 -17.44
CA PRO A 230 3.84 11.83 -17.71
C PRO A 230 4.75 13.04 -17.85
N PHE A 231 6.00 12.91 -17.40
CA PHE A 231 7.04 13.89 -17.68
C PHE A 231 7.30 14.02 -19.20
N GLY A 232 7.74 15.19 -19.64
CA GLY A 232 8.05 15.44 -21.05
C GLY A 232 6.85 15.70 -21.98
N ARG A 233 5.64 15.77 -21.44
CA ARG A 233 4.43 16.18 -22.18
C ARG A 233 3.85 17.45 -21.60
N LYS A 234 3.23 18.28 -22.48
CA LYS A 234 2.47 19.45 -22.03
C LYS A 234 1.29 18.97 -21.18
N PRO A 235 1.27 19.29 -19.88
CA PRO A 235 0.18 18.85 -19.01
C PRO A 235 -1.09 19.64 -19.29
N ARG A 236 -2.22 19.06 -18.95
CA ARG A 236 -3.49 19.81 -18.86
C ARG A 236 -3.49 20.69 -17.61
N PRO A 237 -4.37 21.68 -17.54
CA PRO A 237 -4.62 22.39 -16.28
C PRO A 237 -4.85 21.38 -15.13
N ASP A 238 -4.32 21.68 -13.95
CA ASP A 238 -4.45 20.87 -12.73
C ASP A 238 -3.80 19.47 -12.80
N THR A 239 -2.94 19.21 -13.78
CA THR A 239 -2.18 17.96 -13.86
C THR A 239 -0.88 18.09 -13.09
N ILE A 240 -0.66 17.14 -12.17
CA ILE A 240 0.59 16.99 -11.42
C ILE A 240 1.59 16.24 -12.30
N VAL A 241 2.74 16.83 -12.53
CA VAL A 241 3.87 16.20 -13.20
C VAL A 241 5.06 16.24 -12.24
N VAL A 242 5.63 15.09 -11.95
CA VAL A 242 6.86 14.98 -11.16
C VAL A 242 8.03 15.00 -12.14
N PRO A 243 8.91 16.02 -12.11
CA PRO A 243 10.01 16.12 -13.07
C PRO A 243 11.13 15.11 -12.78
N GLU A 244 11.88 14.71 -13.81
CA GLU A 244 13.03 13.79 -13.68
C GLU A 244 14.11 14.29 -12.73
N THR A 245 14.23 15.61 -12.56
CA THR A 245 15.15 16.22 -11.60
C THR A 245 14.77 15.95 -10.14
N ASN A 246 13.53 15.53 -9.88
CA ASN A 246 13.11 15.11 -8.56
C ASN A 246 13.53 13.65 -8.32
N PRO A 247 14.29 13.34 -7.26
CA PRO A 247 14.73 11.97 -6.94
C PRO A 247 13.60 10.94 -6.87
N ILE A 248 12.40 11.38 -6.51
CA ILE A 248 11.20 10.54 -6.44
C ILE A 248 10.78 10.02 -7.82
N HIS A 249 11.03 10.78 -8.90
CA HIS A 249 10.72 10.33 -10.26
C HIS A 249 11.52 9.07 -10.61
N GLY A 250 12.83 9.05 -10.29
CA GLY A 250 13.68 7.87 -10.50
C GLY A 250 13.17 6.64 -9.75
N LEU A 251 12.75 6.81 -8.50
CA LEU A 251 12.16 5.72 -7.70
C LEU A 251 10.83 5.23 -8.30
N ALA A 252 9.97 6.14 -8.75
CA ALA A 252 8.71 5.79 -9.41
C ALA A 252 8.96 4.98 -10.69
N ALA A 253 9.99 5.38 -11.48
CA ALA A 253 10.41 4.66 -12.67
C ALA A 253 10.96 3.26 -12.35
N GLU A 254 11.76 3.11 -11.28
CA GLU A 254 12.26 1.82 -10.81
C GLU A 254 11.11 0.88 -10.39
N ILE A 255 10.11 1.40 -9.68
CA ILE A 255 8.92 0.63 -9.31
C ILE A 255 8.15 0.18 -10.55
N ALA A 256 7.88 1.09 -11.49
CA ALA A 256 7.21 0.75 -12.74
C ALA A 256 8.00 -0.28 -13.56
N ALA A 257 9.31 -0.11 -13.67
CA ALA A 257 10.21 -1.02 -14.36
C ALA A 257 10.18 -2.44 -13.79
N SER A 258 10.16 -2.55 -12.47
CA SER A 258 10.14 -3.84 -11.78
C SER A 258 8.82 -4.60 -11.91
N THR A 259 7.75 -3.92 -12.32
CA THR A 259 6.41 -4.50 -12.49
C THR A 259 6.02 -4.71 -13.95
N HIS A 260 6.70 -4.03 -14.89
CA HIS A 260 6.35 -4.11 -16.31
C HIS A 260 7.16 -5.20 -17.05
N PRO A 261 6.51 -6.23 -17.65
CA PRO A 261 7.21 -7.40 -18.19
C PRO A 261 8.15 -7.08 -19.36
N SER A 262 7.88 -6.02 -20.09
CA SER A 262 8.63 -5.63 -21.30
C SER A 262 9.31 -4.26 -21.18
N TRP A 263 9.61 -3.79 -19.96
CA TRP A 263 10.15 -2.45 -19.73
C TRP A 263 11.32 -2.06 -20.60
N ARG A 264 12.26 -2.98 -20.80
CA ARG A 264 13.49 -2.73 -21.60
C ARG A 264 13.20 -2.34 -23.05
N PHE A 265 12.08 -2.81 -23.59
CA PHE A 265 11.69 -2.60 -24.99
C PHE A 265 10.75 -1.39 -25.17
N LEU A 266 10.37 -0.72 -24.08
CA LEU A 266 9.49 0.44 -24.17
C LEU A 266 10.29 1.68 -24.58
N PRO A 267 9.76 2.49 -25.53
CA PRO A 267 10.33 3.79 -25.81
C PRO A 267 10.21 4.76 -24.60
N PRO A 268 11.07 5.77 -24.48
CA PRO A 268 11.09 6.68 -23.33
C PRO A 268 9.72 7.27 -22.98
N TRP A 269 8.99 7.77 -23.95
CA TRP A 269 7.66 8.36 -23.71
C TRP A 269 6.64 7.37 -23.13
N MET A 270 6.78 6.09 -23.45
CA MET A 270 5.90 5.04 -22.92
C MET A 270 6.32 4.65 -21.49
N ARG A 271 7.62 4.63 -21.20
CA ARG A 271 8.12 4.46 -19.83
C ARG A 271 7.56 5.54 -18.91
N GLU A 272 7.51 6.80 -19.39
CA GLU A 272 6.91 7.90 -18.63
C GLU A 272 5.41 7.68 -18.34
N LEU A 273 4.65 7.13 -19.28
CA LEU A 273 3.25 6.77 -19.04
C LEU A 273 3.11 5.69 -17.95
N HIS A 274 4.04 4.76 -17.87
CA HIS A 274 4.04 3.72 -16.82
C HIS A 274 4.59 4.24 -15.49
N THR A 275 5.59 5.12 -15.51
CA THR A 275 6.09 5.84 -14.32
C THR A 275 4.98 6.66 -13.68
N ARG A 276 4.18 7.36 -14.46
CA ARG A 276 2.98 8.05 -13.99
C ARG A 276 2.02 7.14 -13.21
N ASN A 277 1.85 5.87 -13.62
CA ASN A 277 0.97 4.95 -12.91
C ASN A 277 1.44 4.68 -11.47
N THR A 278 2.73 4.78 -11.21
CA THR A 278 3.25 4.69 -9.84
C THR A 278 2.73 5.82 -8.96
N PHE A 279 2.72 7.04 -9.47
CA PHE A 279 2.17 8.18 -8.74
C PHE A 279 0.65 8.12 -8.56
N GLN A 280 -0.07 7.54 -9.52
CA GLN A 280 -1.53 7.34 -9.38
C GLN A 280 -1.87 6.41 -8.22
N VAL A 281 -1.07 5.35 -8.04
CA VAL A 281 -1.31 4.32 -7.01
C VAL A 281 -0.69 4.69 -5.67
N LEU A 282 0.52 5.28 -5.67
CA LEU A 282 1.33 5.50 -4.45
C LEU A 282 1.38 6.97 -3.99
N GLY A 283 0.75 7.89 -4.74
CA GLY A 283 0.79 9.32 -4.44
C GLY A 283 2.03 10.04 -4.99
N ARG A 284 2.05 11.38 -4.85
CA ARG A 284 3.06 12.25 -5.45
C ARG A 284 4.48 11.98 -4.95
N ASP A 285 4.61 11.64 -3.69
CA ASP A 285 5.89 11.37 -3.00
C ASP A 285 6.09 9.87 -2.72
N LEU A 286 5.25 9.00 -3.31
CA LEU A 286 5.20 7.55 -3.15
C LEU A 286 4.97 7.09 -1.71
N SER A 287 4.51 7.95 -0.84
CA SER A 287 4.28 7.68 0.57
C SER A 287 2.78 7.68 0.95
N GLU A 288 1.91 7.92 -0.03
CA GLU A 288 0.45 7.98 0.14
C GLU A 288 -0.30 7.04 -0.82
N PRO A 289 -0.11 5.71 -0.69
CA PRO A 289 -0.82 4.76 -1.53
C PRO A 289 -2.33 4.89 -1.36
N CYS A 290 -3.07 4.64 -2.43
CA CYS A 290 -4.52 4.55 -2.36
C CYS A 290 -4.97 3.34 -1.54
N GLU A 291 -6.17 3.41 -0.96
CA GLU A 291 -6.79 2.31 -0.21
C GLU A 291 -7.12 1.13 -1.14
N PHE A 292 -7.57 1.44 -2.34
CA PHE A 292 -7.90 0.50 -3.39
C PHE A 292 -7.81 1.13 -4.78
N VAL A 293 -7.74 0.28 -5.80
CA VAL A 293 -7.82 0.68 -7.20
C VAL A 293 -9.18 0.26 -7.75
N LEU A 294 -9.90 1.23 -8.33
CA LEU A 294 -11.03 0.98 -9.22
C LEU A 294 -10.54 1.06 -10.65
N CYS A 295 -10.76 0.02 -11.43
CA CYS A 295 -10.39 0.07 -12.83
C CYS A 295 -11.45 -0.56 -13.73
N TRP A 296 -11.36 -0.24 -15.01
CA TRP A 296 -12.07 -0.97 -16.05
C TRP A 296 -11.07 -1.41 -17.12
N THR A 297 -10.99 -2.69 -17.39
CA THR A 297 -10.21 -3.25 -18.49
C THR A 297 -11.02 -4.36 -19.19
N PRO A 298 -10.85 -4.56 -20.51
CA PRO A 298 -11.64 -5.53 -21.26
C PRO A 298 -11.50 -6.97 -20.80
N ASP A 299 -10.41 -7.30 -20.12
CA ASP A 299 -10.09 -8.65 -19.62
C ASP A 299 -10.44 -8.86 -18.14
N GLY A 300 -10.94 -7.84 -17.44
CA GLY A 300 -11.36 -7.94 -16.05
C GLY A 300 -10.23 -8.21 -15.05
N ALA A 301 -8.96 -7.96 -15.41
CA ALA A 301 -7.80 -8.26 -14.57
C ALA A 301 -7.81 -7.48 -13.25
N GLU A 302 -7.61 -8.18 -12.12
CA GLU A 302 -7.52 -7.63 -10.75
C GLU A 302 -6.18 -7.97 -10.07
N ARG A 303 -5.34 -8.82 -10.67
CA ARG A 303 -4.04 -9.24 -10.14
C ARG A 303 -2.96 -9.21 -11.22
N ALA A 304 -1.71 -9.11 -10.80
CA ALA A 304 -0.55 -9.07 -11.70
C ALA A 304 -0.52 -10.26 -12.67
N GLU A 305 -0.74 -11.47 -12.15
CA GLU A 305 -0.63 -12.73 -12.88
C GLU A 305 -1.67 -12.91 -13.99
N VAL A 306 -2.84 -12.26 -13.89
CA VAL A 306 -3.92 -12.35 -14.88
C VAL A 306 -3.93 -11.16 -15.85
N THR A 307 -2.98 -10.22 -15.75
CA THR A 307 -2.87 -9.12 -16.70
C THR A 307 -2.40 -9.63 -18.06
N SER A 308 -2.97 -9.11 -19.14
CA SER A 308 -2.70 -9.49 -20.53
C SER A 308 -2.40 -8.28 -21.42
N LYS A 309 -2.22 -8.50 -22.72
CA LYS A 309 -2.14 -7.40 -23.69
C LYS A 309 -3.44 -6.58 -23.75
N ARG A 310 -4.58 -7.18 -23.43
CA ARG A 310 -5.90 -6.51 -23.37
C ARG A 310 -6.04 -5.59 -22.17
N THR A 311 -5.33 -5.85 -21.07
CA THR A 311 -5.26 -4.94 -19.92
C THR A 311 -4.64 -3.59 -20.30
N GLY A 312 -3.76 -3.58 -21.29
CA GLY A 312 -3.11 -2.36 -21.78
C GLY A 312 -2.25 -1.66 -20.74
N GLY A 313 -2.19 -0.32 -20.82
CA GLY A 313 -1.41 0.52 -19.90
C GLY A 313 -1.86 0.45 -18.43
N THR A 314 -3.13 0.14 -18.19
CA THR A 314 -3.71 -0.05 -16.85
C THR A 314 -3.07 -1.22 -16.10
N GLY A 315 -2.55 -2.21 -16.82
CA GLY A 315 -1.86 -3.37 -16.23
C GLY A 315 -0.69 -2.99 -15.32
N THR A 316 0.00 -1.89 -15.58
CA THR A 316 1.07 -1.43 -14.66
C THR A 316 0.51 -0.93 -13.34
N ALA A 317 -0.59 -0.17 -13.34
CA ALA A 317 -1.26 0.24 -12.11
C ALA A 317 -1.75 -0.98 -11.30
N ILE A 318 -2.34 -1.98 -11.97
CA ILE A 318 -2.79 -3.23 -11.34
C ILE A 318 -1.61 -3.97 -10.71
N ARG A 319 -0.49 -4.13 -11.44
CA ARG A 319 0.71 -4.83 -10.92
C ARG A 319 1.36 -4.10 -9.77
N ILE A 320 1.39 -2.75 -9.80
CA ILE A 320 1.87 -1.94 -8.68
C ILE A 320 0.95 -2.16 -7.47
N ALA A 321 -0.37 -2.04 -7.66
CA ALA A 321 -1.34 -2.25 -6.58
C ALA A 321 -1.18 -3.64 -5.96
N ASP A 322 -1.14 -4.70 -6.77
CA ASP A 322 -0.95 -6.08 -6.32
C ASP A 322 0.36 -6.26 -5.55
N ARG A 323 1.46 -5.70 -6.05
CA ARG A 323 2.77 -5.73 -5.37
C ARG A 323 2.74 -5.06 -3.99
N PHE A 324 1.96 -3.98 -3.82
CA PHE A 324 1.82 -3.26 -2.57
C PHE A 324 0.67 -3.77 -1.68
N GLY A 325 0.01 -4.86 -2.08
CA GLY A 325 -1.12 -5.43 -1.35
C GLY A 325 -2.35 -4.53 -1.33
N ILE A 326 -2.47 -3.64 -2.32
CA ILE A 326 -3.63 -2.75 -2.49
C ILE A 326 -4.68 -3.51 -3.29
N PRO A 327 -5.91 -3.66 -2.79
CA PRO A 327 -6.96 -4.37 -3.51
C PRO A 327 -7.33 -3.64 -4.80
N VAL A 328 -7.58 -4.43 -5.85
CA VAL A 328 -8.02 -3.96 -7.15
C VAL A 328 -9.42 -4.49 -7.42
N PHE A 329 -10.30 -3.61 -7.84
CA PHE A 329 -11.68 -3.94 -8.22
C PHE A 329 -11.89 -3.54 -9.68
N ASN A 330 -12.06 -4.54 -10.56
CA ASN A 330 -12.27 -4.28 -11.98
C ASN A 330 -13.76 -4.27 -12.30
N LEU A 331 -14.24 -3.13 -12.76
CA LEU A 331 -15.67 -2.88 -13.02
C LEU A 331 -16.25 -3.69 -14.19
N LYS A 332 -15.40 -4.37 -14.97
CA LYS A 332 -15.82 -5.36 -15.96
C LYS A 332 -16.41 -6.60 -15.31
N ASN A 333 -15.94 -6.97 -14.13
CA ASN A 333 -16.42 -8.17 -13.43
C ASN A 333 -17.81 -7.94 -12.83
N GLU A 334 -18.65 -8.97 -12.85
CA GLU A 334 -20.04 -8.87 -12.36
C GLU A 334 -20.11 -8.73 -10.84
N ASP A 335 -19.20 -9.40 -10.12
CA ASP A 335 -19.16 -9.46 -8.65
C ASP A 335 -18.46 -8.25 -8.00
N THR A 336 -17.96 -7.30 -8.80
CA THR A 336 -17.17 -6.15 -8.30
C THR A 336 -17.90 -5.31 -7.26
N LEU A 337 -19.21 -5.06 -7.45
CA LEU A 337 -20.00 -4.27 -6.50
C LEU A 337 -20.14 -4.98 -5.15
N ASN A 338 -20.31 -6.30 -5.14
CA ASN A 338 -20.31 -7.08 -3.90
C ASN A 338 -18.96 -7.03 -3.21
N LYS A 339 -17.88 -7.36 -3.92
CA LYS A 339 -16.51 -7.35 -3.38
C LYS A 339 -16.11 -5.99 -2.81
N LEU A 340 -16.42 -4.90 -3.52
CA LEU A 340 -16.14 -3.55 -3.06
C LEU A 340 -17.05 -3.18 -1.88
N GLY A 341 -18.32 -3.57 -1.91
CA GLY A 341 -19.25 -3.38 -0.81
C GLY A 341 -18.79 -4.06 0.47
N ASP A 342 -18.37 -5.32 0.38
CA ASP A 342 -17.77 -6.07 1.51
C ASP A 342 -16.49 -5.40 2.04
N PHE A 343 -15.65 -4.87 1.13
CA PHE A 343 -14.43 -4.15 1.50
C PHE A 343 -14.72 -2.85 2.24
N LEU A 344 -15.76 -2.10 1.82
CA LEU A 344 -16.15 -0.83 2.40
C LEU A 344 -17.15 -0.98 3.58
N GLY A 345 -17.70 -2.18 3.79
CA GLY A 345 -18.73 -2.43 4.79
C GLY A 345 -20.12 -1.84 4.45
N ILE A 346 -20.47 -1.75 3.15
CA ILE A 346 -21.70 -1.11 2.66
C ILE A 346 -22.37 -1.93 1.54
N ASP A 347 -23.67 -1.75 1.37
CA ASP A 347 -24.44 -2.37 0.28
C ASP A 347 -24.44 -1.47 -0.98
N LEU A 348 -23.50 -1.75 -1.88
CA LEU A 348 -23.40 -1.04 -3.16
C LEU A 348 -24.35 -1.57 -4.22
N VAL A 349 -24.81 -2.81 -4.12
CA VAL A 349 -25.65 -3.46 -5.16
C VAL A 349 -27.03 -2.83 -5.20
N ASN A 350 -27.68 -2.71 -4.05
CA ASN A 350 -28.99 -2.07 -3.96
C ASN A 350 -28.95 -0.58 -4.34
N GLY A 351 -27.86 0.11 -3.98
CA GLY A 351 -27.63 1.50 -4.39
C GLY A 351 -27.50 1.65 -5.90
N TYR A 352 -26.75 0.75 -6.55
CA TYR A 352 -26.56 0.75 -8.00
C TYR A 352 -27.86 0.42 -8.76
N ALA A 353 -28.64 -0.55 -8.28
CA ALA A 353 -29.94 -0.87 -8.88
C ALA A 353 -30.90 0.33 -8.88
N LYS A 354 -30.97 1.08 -7.78
CA LYS A 354 -31.75 2.34 -7.71
C LYS A 354 -31.22 3.41 -8.66
N HIS A 355 -29.90 3.54 -8.78
CA HIS A 355 -29.27 4.50 -9.71
C HIS A 355 -29.65 4.20 -11.17
N ARG A 356 -29.62 2.92 -11.58
CA ARG A 356 -30.02 2.50 -12.93
C ARG A 356 -31.52 2.63 -13.22
N GLY A 357 -32.36 2.53 -12.21
CA GLY A 357 -33.81 2.68 -12.37
C GLY A 357 -34.27 4.14 -12.51
N ASN A 358 -33.40 5.11 -12.16
CA ASN A 358 -33.69 6.54 -12.25
C ASN A 358 -32.96 7.22 -13.44
N SER A 359 -32.20 6.48 -14.24
CA SER A 359 -31.50 6.93 -15.44
C SER A 359 -32.14 6.34 -16.71
#